data_eb48b1868a38377c4471c5e9af6226d0
#
_entry.id   eb48b1868a38377c4471c5e9af6226d0
#
_cell.length_a   1.000
_cell.length_b   1.000
_cell.length_c   1.000
_cell.angle_alpha   90.00
_cell.angle_beta   90.00
_cell.angle_gamma   90.00
#
_symmetry.space_group_name_H-M   'P 1'
#
loop_
_entity.id
_entity.type
_entity.pdbx_description
1 polymer ?
#
loop_
_entity_poly.entity_id
_entity_poly.type
_entity_poly.pdbx_seq_one_letter_code
_entity_poly.pdbx_strand_id
1 'polypeptide(L)'
;MGELILCSHPIAAMPYYIDNISLNVYSLEELCYYIENHLYLIEADFMSEELCLWIGQELDEKDLAQSLRSVLLGNGSLSDFTELILRSCGYCSEDTIRHIRSVLLDMQNKSVFECSKIRADRYMESEKYVKAIHEYRKLLGMEEECKKNPVLEGNIRHNLGTACAELFLFDEAAANFLNAYRLNQNLSLIHI
;
A
#
# COMPACT_ATOMS: atom_id res chain seq x y z
N MET A 1 12.14 -12.71 -16.46
CA MET A 1 12.15 -14.15 -16.13
C MET A 1 11.80 -14.22 -14.65
N GLY A 2 10.67 -14.86 -14.29
CA GLY A 2 10.35 -15.07 -12.88
C GLY A 2 11.32 -16.07 -12.28
N GLU A 3 11.97 -15.71 -11.19
CA GLU A 3 12.77 -16.62 -10.40
C GLU A 3 11.84 -17.61 -9.68
N LEU A 4 12.20 -18.89 -9.67
CA LEU A 4 11.46 -19.89 -8.91
C LEU A 4 11.76 -19.71 -7.43
N ILE A 5 10.76 -19.29 -6.66
CA ILE A 5 10.87 -19.17 -5.20
C ILE A 5 10.56 -20.55 -4.61
N LEU A 6 11.55 -21.12 -3.93
CA LEU A 6 11.35 -22.36 -3.18
C LEU A 6 11.01 -21.99 -1.72
N CYS A 7 9.80 -22.35 -1.29
CA CYS A 7 9.42 -22.21 0.11
C CYS A 7 10.27 -23.17 0.96
N SER A 8 11.03 -22.64 1.91
CA SER A 8 11.84 -23.39 2.87
C SER A 8 11.15 -23.49 4.23
N HIS A 9 10.16 -22.66 4.49
CA HIS A 9 9.36 -22.64 5.71
C HIS A 9 8.06 -23.44 5.55
N PRO A 10 7.41 -23.80 6.66
CA PRO A 10 6.12 -24.48 6.65
C PRO A 10 5.06 -23.73 5.85
N ILE A 11 4.16 -24.48 5.22
CA ILE A 11 3.00 -23.93 4.52
C ILE A 11 1.81 -24.00 5.46
N ALA A 12 1.13 -22.88 5.68
CA ALA A 12 -0.03 -22.77 6.54
C ALA A 12 -1.22 -23.57 5.99
N ALA A 13 -1.95 -24.23 6.87
CA ALA A 13 -3.22 -24.87 6.51
C ALA A 13 -4.33 -23.82 6.29
N MET A 14 -4.32 -22.74 7.10
CA MET A 14 -5.21 -21.61 6.96
C MET A 14 -4.41 -20.37 6.54
N PRO A 15 -4.78 -19.71 5.41
CA PRO A 15 -4.04 -18.54 4.93
C PRO A 15 -4.25 -17.34 5.83
N TYR A 16 -3.26 -16.44 5.84
CA TYR A 16 -3.45 -15.07 6.28
C TYR A 16 -4.02 -14.24 5.12
N TYR A 17 -5.12 -13.55 5.38
CA TYR A 17 -5.78 -12.74 4.35
C TYR A 17 -5.31 -11.28 4.43
N ILE A 18 -4.74 -10.80 3.35
CA ILE A 18 -4.30 -9.41 3.20
C ILE A 18 -5.41 -8.63 2.48
N ASP A 19 -6.18 -7.86 3.25
CA ASP A 19 -7.39 -7.18 2.75
C ASP A 19 -7.10 -6.14 1.64
N ASN A 20 -6.01 -5.38 1.78
CA ASN A 20 -5.71 -4.24 0.89
C ASN A 20 -5.53 -4.64 -0.59
N ILE A 21 -5.09 -5.87 -0.90
CA ILE A 21 -5.00 -6.39 -2.26
C ILE A 21 -5.83 -7.66 -2.48
N SER A 22 -6.61 -8.09 -1.47
CA SER A 22 -7.43 -9.30 -1.51
C SER A 22 -6.60 -10.55 -1.84
N LEU A 23 -5.50 -10.74 -1.10
CA LEU A 23 -4.54 -11.82 -1.29
C LEU A 23 -4.54 -12.77 -0.09
N ASN A 24 -4.58 -14.09 -0.35
CA ASN A 24 -4.29 -15.11 0.62
C ASN A 24 -2.80 -15.47 0.58
N VAL A 25 -2.16 -15.50 1.74
CA VAL A 25 -0.75 -15.83 1.93
C VAL A 25 -0.66 -17.10 2.77
N TYR A 26 0.14 -18.07 2.34
CA TYR A 26 0.24 -19.39 2.96
C TYR A 26 1.65 -19.69 3.52
N SER A 27 2.65 -18.86 3.23
CA SER A 27 4.03 -19.06 3.69
C SER A 27 4.70 -17.75 4.07
N LEU A 28 5.83 -17.87 4.78
CA LEU A 28 6.63 -16.70 5.13
C LEU A 28 7.27 -16.05 3.90
N GLU A 29 7.62 -16.83 2.89
CA GLU A 29 8.17 -16.36 1.62
C GLU A 29 7.13 -15.54 0.83
N GLU A 30 5.88 -15.99 0.79
CA GLU A 30 4.79 -15.24 0.15
C GLU A 30 4.52 -13.92 0.89
N LEU A 31 4.62 -13.91 2.22
CA LEU A 31 4.50 -12.70 3.01
C LEU A 31 5.65 -11.73 2.71
N CYS A 32 6.88 -12.22 2.59
CA CYS A 32 8.03 -11.41 2.20
C CYS A 32 7.90 -10.86 0.78
N TYR A 33 7.41 -11.69 -0.15
CA TYR A 33 7.11 -11.27 -1.52
C TYR A 33 6.05 -10.16 -1.54
N TYR A 34 4.99 -10.28 -0.74
CA TYR A 34 3.98 -9.24 -0.59
C TYR A 34 4.61 -7.93 -0.08
N ILE A 35 5.40 -7.99 0.98
CA ILE A 35 6.07 -6.80 1.55
C ILE A 35 6.93 -6.11 0.49
N GLU A 36 7.73 -6.85 -0.26
CA GLU A 36 8.63 -6.30 -1.29
C GLU A 36 7.87 -5.62 -2.43
N ASN A 37 6.80 -6.25 -2.92
CA ASN A 37 6.10 -5.80 -4.12
C ASN A 37 4.97 -4.79 -3.86
N HIS A 38 4.48 -4.71 -2.61
CA HIS A 38 3.37 -3.83 -2.23
C HIS A 38 3.72 -2.87 -1.10
N LEU A 39 4.99 -2.51 -0.99
CA LEU A 39 5.59 -1.72 0.08
C LEU A 39 4.80 -0.44 0.42
N TYR A 40 4.29 0.27 -0.58
CA TYR A 40 3.53 1.52 -0.40
C TYR A 40 2.08 1.31 0.07
N LEU A 41 1.60 0.06 0.09
CA LEU A 41 0.26 -0.31 0.56
C LEU A 41 0.28 -0.85 2.00
N ILE A 42 1.45 -1.02 2.59
CA ILE A 42 1.59 -1.48 3.97
C ILE A 42 1.33 -0.31 4.91
N GLU A 43 0.34 -0.47 5.77
CA GLU A 43 -0.05 0.52 6.78
C GLU A 43 0.18 -0.01 8.21
N ALA A 44 -0.11 0.83 9.20
CA ALA A 44 0.09 0.46 10.60
C ALA A 44 -0.75 -0.75 11.06
N ASP A 45 -1.89 -1.01 10.42
CA ASP A 45 -2.77 -2.15 10.67
C ASP A 45 -2.15 -3.49 10.27
N PHE A 46 -1.14 -3.48 9.39
CA PHE A 46 -0.32 -4.67 9.11
C PHE A 46 0.39 -5.19 10.36
N MET A 47 0.78 -4.31 11.28
CA MET A 47 1.29 -4.66 12.60
C MET A 47 0.13 -5.09 13.49
N SER A 48 -0.30 -6.34 13.40
CA SER A 48 -1.45 -6.84 14.12
C SER A 48 -1.10 -8.07 14.98
N GLU A 49 -1.85 -8.24 16.08
CA GLU A 49 -1.77 -9.46 16.89
C GLU A 49 -2.23 -10.68 16.07
N GLU A 50 -3.14 -10.50 15.14
CA GLU A 50 -3.64 -11.54 14.25
C GLU A 50 -2.52 -12.10 13.37
N LEU A 51 -1.69 -11.24 12.78
CA LEU A 51 -0.53 -11.66 11.98
C LEU A 51 0.51 -12.38 12.84
N CYS A 52 0.77 -11.89 14.06
CA CYS A 52 1.68 -12.58 15.00
C CYS A 52 1.18 -13.96 15.39
N LEU A 53 -0.15 -14.10 15.64
CA LEU A 53 -0.77 -15.39 15.94
C LEU A 53 -0.68 -16.35 14.77
N TRP A 54 -0.98 -15.89 13.56
CA TRP A 54 -0.89 -16.71 12.35
C TRP A 54 0.52 -17.23 12.12
N ILE A 55 1.54 -16.37 12.22
CA ILE A 55 2.94 -16.76 12.08
C ILE A 55 3.34 -17.82 13.13
N GLY A 56 2.90 -17.65 14.36
CA GLY A 56 3.27 -18.59 15.45
C GLY A 56 2.49 -19.90 15.44
N GLN A 57 1.25 -19.92 14.96
CA GLN A 57 0.36 -21.08 15.03
C GLN A 57 0.33 -21.87 13.72
N GLU A 58 0.21 -21.19 12.59
CA GLU A 58 0.09 -21.82 11.28
C GLU A 58 1.45 -22.13 10.64
N LEU A 59 2.46 -21.25 10.85
CA LEU A 59 3.82 -21.47 10.34
C LEU A 59 4.77 -22.11 11.35
N ASP A 60 4.34 -22.32 12.60
CA ASP A 60 5.16 -22.81 13.74
C ASP A 60 6.40 -21.95 14.06
N GLU A 61 6.40 -20.68 13.63
CA GLU A 61 7.49 -19.72 13.82
C GLU A 61 7.31 -18.94 15.14
N LYS A 62 7.40 -19.66 16.28
CA LYS A 62 7.08 -19.13 17.63
C LYS A 62 8.01 -18.02 18.07
N ASP A 63 9.31 -18.15 17.80
CA ASP A 63 10.31 -17.15 18.20
C ASP A 63 10.14 -15.85 17.44
N LEU A 64 9.84 -15.93 16.13
CA LEU A 64 9.50 -14.78 15.31
C LEU A 64 8.22 -14.12 15.82
N ALA A 65 7.16 -14.89 16.05
CA ALA A 65 5.88 -14.38 16.55
C ALA A 65 6.05 -13.64 17.90
N GLN A 66 6.87 -14.18 18.81
CA GLN A 66 7.18 -13.52 20.09
C GLN A 66 7.96 -12.21 19.89
N SER A 67 8.91 -12.19 18.98
CA SER A 67 9.69 -10.99 18.65
C SER A 67 8.80 -9.89 18.05
N LEU A 68 7.90 -10.25 17.13
CA LEU A 68 6.93 -9.34 16.52
C LEU A 68 5.96 -8.76 17.56
N ARG A 69 5.45 -9.59 18.48
CA ARG A 69 4.63 -9.13 19.60
C ARG A 69 5.37 -8.15 20.51
N SER A 70 6.65 -8.37 20.74
CA SER A 70 7.46 -7.46 21.55
C SER A 70 7.58 -6.08 20.88
N VAL A 71 7.71 -6.03 19.56
CA VAL A 71 7.70 -4.77 18.78
C VAL A 71 6.32 -4.10 18.87
N LEU A 72 5.24 -4.86 18.69
CA LEU A 72 3.85 -4.35 18.75
C LEU A 72 3.53 -3.75 20.13
N LEU A 73 3.85 -4.44 21.21
CA LEU A 73 3.61 -4.00 22.58
C LEU A 73 4.55 -2.89 23.04
N GLY A 74 5.77 -2.84 22.49
CA GLY A 74 6.80 -1.85 22.79
C GLY A 74 6.66 -0.52 22.02
N ASN A 75 5.56 -0.32 21.29
CA ASN A 75 5.38 0.81 20.37
C ASN A 75 6.53 0.92 19.32
N GLY A 76 7.02 -0.22 18.85
CA GLY A 76 7.99 -0.26 17.78
C GLY A 76 7.41 0.23 16.44
N SER A 77 8.27 0.49 15.48
CA SER A 77 7.86 1.01 14.18
C SER A 77 7.44 -0.10 13.21
N LEU A 78 6.62 0.27 12.21
CA LEU A 78 6.28 -0.62 11.10
C LEU A 78 7.54 -1.12 10.37
N SER A 79 8.57 -0.28 10.26
CA SER A 79 9.84 -0.67 9.65
C SER A 79 10.60 -1.73 10.46
N ASP A 80 10.54 -1.67 11.79
CA ASP A 80 11.19 -2.68 12.64
C ASP A 80 10.43 -4.02 12.58
N PHE A 81 9.10 -3.95 12.58
CA PHE A 81 8.22 -5.12 12.46
C PHE A 81 8.44 -5.87 11.13
N THR A 82 8.43 -5.13 10.02
CA THR A 82 8.65 -5.71 8.69
C THR A 82 10.08 -6.23 8.52
N GLU A 83 11.09 -5.54 9.06
CA GLU A 83 12.48 -5.99 9.01
C GLU A 83 12.66 -7.35 9.72
N LEU A 84 12.01 -7.59 10.86
CA LEU A 84 12.05 -8.88 11.54
C LEU A 84 11.51 -10.01 10.65
N ILE A 85 10.38 -9.80 9.97
CA ILE A 85 9.81 -10.79 9.06
C ILE A 85 10.76 -11.08 7.90
N LEU A 86 11.29 -10.05 7.25
CA LEU A 86 12.17 -10.21 6.09
C LEU A 86 13.48 -10.91 6.44
N ARG A 87 14.05 -10.61 7.62
CA ARG A 87 15.30 -11.26 8.09
C ARG A 87 15.10 -12.71 8.49
N SER A 88 13.97 -13.06 9.08
CA SER A 88 13.71 -14.44 9.50
C SER A 88 13.55 -15.39 8.33
N CYS A 89 12.97 -14.92 7.23
CA CYS A 89 12.73 -15.72 6.03
C CYS A 89 13.99 -15.97 5.20
N GLY A 90 14.93 -15.02 5.18
CA GLY A 90 16.11 -15.08 4.30
C GLY A 90 15.79 -14.97 2.81
N TYR A 91 14.54 -14.64 2.45
CA TYR A 91 14.09 -14.47 1.07
C TYR A 91 14.71 -13.22 0.41
N CYS A 92 14.76 -12.10 1.14
CA CYS A 92 15.24 -10.83 0.62
C CYS A 92 16.75 -10.65 0.88
N SER A 93 17.44 -10.00 -0.06
CA SER A 93 18.82 -9.57 0.14
C SER A 93 18.90 -8.45 1.20
N GLU A 94 20.07 -8.29 1.85
CA GLU A 94 20.31 -7.19 2.77
C GLU A 94 20.11 -5.80 2.13
N ASP A 95 20.39 -5.67 0.84
CA ASP A 95 20.17 -4.42 0.10
C ASP A 95 18.67 -4.15 -0.08
N THR A 96 17.89 -5.17 -0.40
CA THR A 96 16.42 -5.10 -0.49
C THR A 96 15.81 -4.72 0.87
N ILE A 97 16.25 -5.36 1.95
CA ILE A 97 15.75 -5.07 3.31
C ILE A 97 16.04 -3.62 3.68
N ARG A 98 17.26 -3.12 3.42
CA ARG A 98 17.62 -1.72 3.66
C ARG A 98 16.77 -0.75 2.83
N HIS A 99 16.50 -1.07 1.58
CA HIS A 99 15.63 -0.28 0.73
C HIS A 99 14.20 -0.21 1.29
N ILE A 100 13.61 -1.37 1.62
CA ILE A 100 12.26 -1.46 2.21
C ILE A 100 12.17 -0.62 3.49
N ARG A 101 13.14 -0.79 4.39
CA ARG A 101 13.20 0.01 5.62
C ARG A 101 13.24 1.52 5.34
N SER A 102 14.08 1.95 4.40
CA SER A 102 14.20 3.36 4.01
C SER A 102 12.88 3.93 3.51
N VAL A 103 12.17 3.19 2.66
CA VAL A 103 10.88 3.62 2.11
C VAL A 103 9.81 3.70 3.21
N LEU A 104 9.73 2.72 4.11
CA LEU A 104 8.75 2.74 5.21
C LEU A 104 9.01 3.93 6.16
N LEU A 105 10.27 4.23 6.46
CA LEU A 105 10.63 5.41 7.26
C LEU A 105 10.30 6.72 6.53
N ASP A 106 10.52 6.79 5.22
CA ASP A 106 10.14 7.95 4.41
C ASP A 106 8.61 8.14 4.40
N MET A 107 7.84 7.06 4.26
CA MET A 107 6.37 7.09 4.33
C MET A 107 5.85 7.59 5.68
N GLN A 108 6.50 7.25 6.80
CA GLN A 108 6.13 7.75 8.13
C GLN A 108 6.30 9.27 8.27
N ASN A 109 7.20 9.87 7.50
CA ASN A 109 7.47 11.32 7.53
C ASN A 109 6.58 12.12 6.56
N LYS A 110 5.81 11.46 5.71
CA LYS A 110 4.89 12.10 4.77
C LYS A 110 3.57 12.49 5.43
N SER A 111 2.94 13.52 4.88
CA SER A 111 1.58 13.91 5.26
C SER A 111 0.58 12.82 4.90
N VAL A 112 -0.58 12.82 5.58
CA VAL A 112 -1.69 11.92 5.26
C VAL A 112 -2.12 12.05 3.80
N PHE A 113 -2.11 13.28 3.26
CA PHE A 113 -2.45 13.56 1.87
C PHE A 113 -1.47 12.87 0.90
N GLU A 114 -0.16 13.04 1.12
CA GLU A 114 0.88 12.41 0.28
C GLU A 114 0.81 10.88 0.35
N CYS A 115 0.65 10.31 1.54
CA CYS A 115 0.48 8.86 1.70
C CYS A 115 -0.76 8.33 0.97
N SER A 116 -1.91 9.00 1.12
CA SER A 116 -3.15 8.62 0.40
C SER A 116 -2.99 8.73 -1.12
N LYS A 117 -2.26 9.75 -1.62
CA LYS A 117 -2.00 9.91 -3.06
C LYS A 117 -1.14 8.76 -3.60
N ILE A 118 -0.06 8.42 -2.90
CA ILE A 118 0.81 7.30 -3.29
C ILE A 118 0.01 6.00 -3.32
N ARG A 119 -0.81 5.72 -2.29
CA ARG A 119 -1.65 4.52 -2.24
C ARG A 119 -2.67 4.45 -3.36
N ALA A 120 -3.37 5.56 -3.62
CA ALA A 120 -4.34 5.64 -4.71
C ALA A 120 -3.71 5.28 -6.06
N ASP A 121 -2.51 5.82 -6.34
CA ASP A 121 -1.78 5.52 -7.57
C ASP A 121 -1.34 4.05 -7.62
N ARG A 122 -0.89 3.47 -6.50
CA ARG A 122 -0.52 2.05 -6.44
C ARG A 122 -1.72 1.12 -6.62
N TYR A 123 -2.90 1.49 -6.08
CA TYR A 123 -4.12 0.74 -6.36
C TYR A 123 -4.52 0.80 -7.84
N MET A 124 -4.31 1.95 -8.51
CA MET A 124 -4.52 2.07 -9.96
C MET A 124 -3.58 1.14 -10.74
N GLU A 125 -2.28 1.17 -10.44
CA GLU A 125 -1.28 0.30 -11.07
C GLU A 125 -1.56 -1.19 -10.86
N SER A 126 -2.17 -1.55 -9.72
CA SER A 126 -2.56 -2.92 -9.36
C SER A 126 -3.98 -3.29 -9.82
N GLU A 127 -4.64 -2.45 -10.63
CA GLU A 127 -6.01 -2.64 -11.14
C GLU A 127 -7.07 -2.80 -10.02
N LYS A 128 -6.77 -2.32 -8.82
CA LYS A 128 -7.70 -2.32 -7.67
C LYS A 128 -8.57 -1.06 -7.68
N TYR A 129 -9.32 -0.85 -8.76
CA TYR A 129 -10.04 0.39 -9.07
C TYR A 129 -10.99 0.83 -7.97
N VAL A 130 -11.71 -0.09 -7.32
CA VAL A 130 -12.62 0.27 -6.19
C VAL A 130 -11.85 0.94 -5.05
N LYS A 131 -10.69 0.39 -4.67
CA LYS A 131 -9.83 0.96 -3.62
C LYS A 131 -9.17 2.26 -4.06
N ALA A 132 -8.75 2.35 -5.32
CA ALA A 132 -8.23 3.58 -5.90
C ALA A 132 -9.28 4.70 -5.85
N ILE A 133 -10.53 4.43 -6.25
CA ILE A 133 -11.66 5.38 -6.19
C ILE A 133 -11.87 5.86 -4.74
N HIS A 134 -11.83 4.94 -3.76
CA HIS A 134 -12.00 5.30 -2.36
C HIS A 134 -10.91 6.28 -1.89
N GLU A 135 -9.64 5.98 -2.17
CA GLU A 135 -8.52 6.85 -1.78
C GLU A 135 -8.53 8.20 -2.53
N TYR A 136 -8.85 8.21 -3.83
CA TYR A 136 -8.98 9.48 -4.57
C TYR A 136 -10.13 10.35 -4.05
N ARG A 137 -11.28 9.76 -3.69
CA ARG A 137 -12.39 10.50 -3.07
C ARG A 137 -12.00 11.06 -1.70
N LYS A 138 -11.27 10.29 -0.90
CA LYS A 138 -10.72 10.75 0.38
C LYS A 138 -9.77 11.95 0.20
N LEU A 139 -8.89 11.91 -0.82
CA LEU A 139 -8.02 13.03 -1.18
C LEU A 139 -8.81 14.28 -1.56
N LEU A 140 -9.83 14.14 -2.41
CA LEU A 140 -10.67 15.26 -2.82
C LEU A 140 -11.50 15.83 -1.65
N GLY A 141 -11.76 15.05 -0.61
CA GLY A 141 -12.36 15.52 0.65
C GLY A 141 -11.43 16.40 1.49
N MET A 142 -10.11 16.35 1.24
CA MET A 142 -9.12 17.23 1.88
C MET A 142 -9.00 18.56 1.11
N GLU A 143 -10.09 19.32 1.07
CA GLU A 143 -10.24 20.53 0.22
C GLU A 143 -9.10 21.53 0.36
N GLU A 144 -8.61 21.77 1.59
CA GLU A 144 -7.55 22.75 1.82
C GLU A 144 -6.23 22.36 1.15
N GLU A 145 -5.91 21.08 1.10
CA GLU A 145 -4.73 20.59 0.41
C GLU A 145 -4.90 20.65 -1.11
N CYS A 146 -6.09 20.30 -1.63
CA CYS A 146 -6.42 20.42 -3.05
C CYS A 146 -6.35 21.88 -3.52
N LYS A 147 -6.90 22.84 -2.77
CA LYS A 147 -6.86 24.26 -3.11
C LYS A 147 -5.44 24.84 -3.22
N LYS A 148 -4.49 24.31 -2.45
CA LYS A 148 -3.08 24.71 -2.53
C LYS A 148 -2.41 24.35 -3.86
N ASN A 149 -2.89 23.29 -4.52
CA ASN A 149 -2.32 22.82 -5.78
C ASN A 149 -3.41 22.35 -6.76
N PRO A 150 -4.00 23.28 -7.54
CA PRO A 150 -5.05 22.97 -8.52
C PRO A 150 -4.63 21.98 -9.61
N VAL A 151 -3.33 21.94 -9.99
CA VAL A 151 -2.80 20.95 -10.93
C VAL A 151 -2.91 19.55 -10.34
N LEU A 152 -2.55 19.40 -9.08
CA LEU A 152 -2.63 18.13 -8.38
C LEU A 152 -4.07 17.67 -8.22
N GLU A 153 -4.99 18.58 -7.89
CA GLU A 153 -6.42 18.27 -7.87
C GLU A 153 -6.90 17.81 -9.25
N GLY A 154 -6.50 18.49 -10.33
CA GLY A 154 -6.82 18.10 -11.69
C GLY A 154 -6.32 16.69 -12.02
N ASN A 155 -5.11 16.33 -11.61
CA ASN A 155 -4.54 15.00 -11.81
C ASN A 155 -5.29 13.93 -10.99
N ILE A 156 -5.65 14.23 -9.74
CA ILE A 156 -6.44 13.32 -8.88
C ILE A 156 -7.80 13.06 -9.53
N ARG A 157 -8.50 14.10 -10.02
CA ARG A 157 -9.78 13.95 -10.70
C ARG A 157 -9.66 13.18 -12.01
N HIS A 158 -8.57 13.38 -12.77
CA HIS A 158 -8.32 12.60 -13.98
C HIS A 158 -8.16 11.11 -13.66
N ASN A 159 -7.33 10.77 -12.69
CA ASN A 159 -7.10 9.39 -12.28
C ASN A 159 -8.38 8.75 -11.69
N LEU A 160 -9.16 9.51 -10.90
CA LEU A 160 -10.47 9.06 -10.44
C LEU A 160 -11.42 8.78 -11.59
N GLY A 161 -11.46 9.66 -12.61
CA GLY A 161 -12.24 9.46 -13.82
C GLY A 161 -11.83 8.18 -14.56
N THR A 162 -10.52 7.93 -14.66
CA THR A 162 -10.00 6.69 -15.27
C THR A 162 -10.45 5.46 -14.47
N ALA A 163 -10.28 5.46 -13.14
CA ALA A 163 -10.72 4.35 -12.29
C ALA A 163 -12.23 4.08 -12.40
N CYS A 164 -13.04 5.14 -12.48
CA CYS A 164 -14.48 5.02 -12.70
C CYS A 164 -14.80 4.42 -14.08
N ALA A 165 -14.08 4.82 -15.12
CA ALA A 165 -14.28 4.30 -16.49
C ALA A 165 -13.96 2.80 -16.56
N GLU A 166 -12.91 2.33 -15.89
CA GLU A 166 -12.54 0.91 -15.81
C GLU A 166 -13.61 0.06 -15.12
N LEU A 167 -14.41 0.66 -14.23
CA LEU A 167 -15.57 0.03 -13.60
C LEU A 167 -16.91 0.32 -14.31
N PHE A 168 -16.88 0.87 -15.52
CA PHE A 168 -18.07 1.23 -16.31
C PHE A 168 -18.98 2.29 -15.66
N LEU A 169 -18.45 3.07 -14.70
CA LEU A 169 -19.15 4.19 -14.07
C LEU A 169 -19.01 5.45 -14.93
N PHE A 170 -19.55 5.42 -16.14
CA PHE A 170 -19.27 6.42 -17.18
C PHE A 170 -19.73 7.84 -16.85
N ASP A 171 -20.85 8.01 -16.15
CA ASP A 171 -21.33 9.33 -15.74
C ASP A 171 -20.38 9.99 -14.74
N GLU A 172 -19.89 9.23 -13.77
CA GLU A 172 -18.90 9.72 -12.80
C GLU A 172 -17.55 9.99 -13.47
N ALA A 173 -17.14 9.12 -14.38
CA ALA A 173 -15.90 9.30 -15.14
C ALA A 173 -15.95 10.61 -15.95
N ALA A 174 -17.02 10.85 -16.69
CA ALA A 174 -17.21 12.05 -17.48
C ALA A 174 -17.21 13.33 -16.63
N ALA A 175 -17.89 13.31 -15.47
CA ALA A 175 -17.91 14.43 -14.53
C ALA A 175 -16.50 14.75 -13.99
N ASN A 176 -15.71 13.72 -13.63
CA ASN A 176 -14.35 13.89 -13.13
C ASN A 176 -13.40 14.40 -14.23
N PHE A 177 -13.46 13.86 -15.44
CA PHE A 177 -12.67 14.36 -16.57
C PHE A 177 -12.99 15.81 -16.91
N LEU A 178 -14.27 16.20 -16.90
CA LEU A 178 -14.67 17.58 -17.14
C LEU A 178 -14.11 18.53 -16.09
N ASN A 179 -14.16 18.16 -14.82
CA ASN A 179 -13.59 18.95 -13.73
C ASN A 179 -12.05 19.03 -13.82
N ALA A 180 -11.37 17.95 -14.13
CA ALA A 180 -9.94 17.93 -14.38
C ALA A 180 -9.54 18.87 -15.52
N TYR A 181 -10.28 18.83 -16.63
CA TYR A 181 -10.06 19.70 -17.78
C TYR A 181 -10.22 21.19 -17.41
N ARG A 182 -11.28 21.55 -16.66
CA ARG A 182 -11.52 22.93 -16.23
C ARG A 182 -10.39 23.46 -15.33
N LEU A 183 -9.88 22.64 -14.40
CA LEU A 183 -8.76 23.00 -13.55
C LEU A 183 -7.49 23.22 -14.37
N ASN A 184 -7.18 22.34 -15.31
CA ASN A 184 -6.00 22.46 -16.15
C ASN A 184 -6.07 23.61 -17.15
N GLN A 185 -7.23 23.94 -17.70
CA GLN A 185 -7.39 25.11 -18.58
C GLN A 185 -7.21 26.45 -17.85
N ASN A 186 -7.70 26.58 -16.62
CA ASN A 186 -7.50 27.78 -15.82
C ASN A 186 -6.02 28.09 -15.57
N LEU A 187 -5.16 27.09 -15.61
CA LEU A 187 -3.71 27.24 -15.45
C LEU A 187 -3.02 27.68 -16.73
N SER A 188 -3.51 27.26 -17.89
CA SER A 188 -2.96 27.68 -19.19
C SER A 188 -3.23 29.16 -19.47
N LEU A 189 -4.27 29.74 -18.87
CA LEU A 189 -4.59 31.17 -19.00
C LEU A 189 -3.77 32.09 -18.07
N ILE A 190 -3.11 31.51 -17.05
CA ILE A 190 -2.25 32.27 -16.10
C ILE A 190 -0.83 32.43 -16.67
N HIS A 191 -0.46 31.65 -17.69
CA HIS A 191 0.87 31.68 -18.30
C HIS A 191 0.94 32.43 -19.66
N ILE A 192 -0.12 33.17 -20.01
CA ILE A 192 -0.13 34.15 -21.10
C ILE A 192 -0.06 35.54 -20.51
#